data_e56dccd02f4fbe9bfaf0a845da526cf1
#
_entry.id   e56dccd02f4fbe9bfaf0a845da526cf1
#
_cell.length_a   1.000
_cell.length_b   1.000
_cell.length_c   1.000
_cell.angle_alpha   90.00
_cell.angle_beta   90.00
_cell.angle_gamma   90.00
#
_symmetry.space_group_name_H-M   'P 1'
#
loop_
_entity.id
_entity.type
_entity.pdbx_description
1 polymer ?
#
loop_
_entity_poly.entity_id
_entity_poly.type
_entity_poly.pdbx_seq_one_letter_code
_entity_poly.pdbx_strand_id
1 'polypeptide(L)'
;MNRIYWSEDKITMLTDHLDAKKHSHFMLQLFLSLEGNMEILVSGKRISCKGILVNQNISHAFRAKKKLHLSVLIEPASGLAEQLNKKMKEKDYLFLEGLEIDGLQNQAAEMIEDESLSCYHKFMERLYQYMDVDNSPKQYDERIRQLFLLLDSCNCDDHRISAFAEKIA
;
A
#
# COMPACT_ATOMS: atom_id res chain seq x y z
N MET A 1 19.84 -2.05 0.41
CA MET A 1 18.97 -3.16 -0.10
C MET A 1 17.73 -2.57 -0.75
N ASN A 2 17.28 -3.09 -1.89
CA ASN A 2 16.02 -2.65 -2.51
C ASN A 2 15.32 -3.87 -3.12
N ARG A 3 14.10 -4.15 -2.65
CA ARG A 3 13.22 -5.17 -3.23
C ARG A 3 11.85 -4.57 -3.48
N ILE A 4 11.22 -4.93 -4.59
CA ILE A 4 9.90 -4.43 -4.98
C ILE A 4 9.04 -5.64 -5.32
N TYR A 5 7.86 -5.71 -4.69
CA TYR A 5 6.82 -6.68 -4.97
C TYR A 5 5.62 -5.95 -5.56
N TRP A 6 5.10 -6.46 -6.67
CA TRP A 6 3.99 -5.88 -7.41
C TRP A 6 2.77 -6.79 -7.33
N SER A 7 1.60 -6.20 -7.15
CA SER A 7 0.30 -6.82 -7.33
C SER A 7 -0.67 -5.82 -7.96
N GLU A 8 -1.87 -6.27 -8.34
CA GLU A 8 -2.87 -5.40 -8.96
C GLU A 8 -3.31 -4.23 -8.07
N ASP A 9 -3.27 -4.43 -6.76
CA ASP A 9 -3.82 -3.51 -5.77
C ASP A 9 -2.78 -2.75 -4.96
N LYS A 10 -1.48 -3.09 -5.09
CA LYS A 10 -0.41 -2.47 -4.29
C LYS A 10 0.98 -2.68 -4.83
N ILE A 11 1.88 -1.81 -4.41
CA ILE A 11 3.32 -1.93 -4.59
C ILE A 11 3.97 -1.94 -3.22
N THR A 12 4.73 -2.99 -2.92
CA THR A 12 5.46 -3.12 -1.67
C THR A 12 6.96 -2.96 -1.93
N MET A 13 7.59 -2.06 -1.20
CA MET A 13 9.02 -1.78 -1.28
C MET A 13 9.69 -2.08 0.06
N LEU A 14 10.70 -2.94 0.06
CA LEU A 14 11.60 -3.20 1.18
C LEU A 14 12.93 -2.51 0.88
N THR A 15 13.28 -1.48 1.64
CA THR A 15 14.42 -0.62 1.30
C THR A 15 15.00 0.12 2.50
N ASP A 16 16.31 0.40 2.46
CA ASP A 16 17.04 1.26 3.40
C ASP A 16 17.41 2.64 2.79
N HIS A 17 16.98 2.90 1.56
CA HIS A 17 17.33 4.10 0.79
C HIS A 17 16.12 4.93 0.34
N LEU A 18 14.98 4.80 1.02
CA LEU A 18 13.79 5.59 0.68
C LEU A 18 13.88 6.99 1.28
N ASP A 19 14.19 7.96 0.44
CA ASP A 19 14.16 9.38 0.78
C ASP A 19 13.15 10.10 -0.09
N ALA A 20 12.01 10.44 0.49
CA ALA A 20 10.95 11.18 -0.18
C ALA A 20 10.84 12.60 0.39
N LYS A 21 11.07 13.60 -0.48
CA LYS A 21 10.81 15.01 -0.15
C LYS A 21 9.30 15.19 0.09
N LYS A 22 8.94 16.32 0.70
CA LYS A 22 7.53 16.66 0.94
C LYS A 22 6.72 16.59 -0.36
N HIS A 23 5.69 15.71 -0.39
CA HIS A 23 4.79 15.48 -1.51
C HIS A 23 3.45 14.95 -0.99
N SER A 24 2.49 14.79 -1.87
CA SER A 24 1.24 14.06 -1.65
C SER A 24 0.88 13.29 -2.92
N HIS A 25 0.14 12.22 -2.79
CA HIS A 25 -0.37 11.43 -3.90
C HIS A 25 -1.73 10.81 -3.54
N PHE A 26 -2.43 10.28 -4.51
CA PHE A 26 -3.78 9.74 -4.35
C PHE A 26 -3.82 8.32 -3.74
N MET A 27 -2.68 7.63 -3.61
CA MET A 27 -2.61 6.31 -2.99
C MET A 27 -2.57 6.41 -1.46
N LEU A 28 -3.14 5.42 -0.75
CA LEU A 28 -2.81 5.22 0.65
C LEU A 28 -1.37 4.70 0.75
N GLN A 29 -0.64 5.09 1.78
CA GLN A 29 0.72 4.61 1.99
C GLN A 29 0.95 4.15 3.42
N LEU A 30 1.34 2.88 3.54
CA LEU A 30 1.78 2.32 4.80
C LEU A 30 3.30 2.36 4.87
N PHE A 31 3.82 2.78 6.01
CA PHE A 31 5.23 2.68 6.38
C PHE A 31 5.38 1.82 7.62
N LEU A 32 6.33 0.88 7.58
CA LEU A 32 6.71 0.05 8.72
C LEU A 32 8.23 0.07 8.86
N SER A 33 8.73 0.52 10.01
CA SER A 33 10.16 0.43 10.33
C SER A 33 10.50 -0.98 10.77
N LEU A 34 11.60 -1.56 10.30
CA LEU A 34 12.08 -2.87 10.73
C LEU A 34 13.12 -2.78 11.85
N GLU A 35 13.57 -1.55 12.15
CA GLU A 35 14.60 -1.28 13.14
C GLU A 35 14.16 -0.16 14.09
N GLY A 36 13.37 -0.51 15.11
CA GLY A 36 12.88 0.44 16.12
C GLY A 36 11.90 1.47 15.55
N ASN A 37 12.03 2.73 15.92
CA ASN A 37 11.19 3.80 15.42
C ASN A 37 11.78 4.47 14.18
N MET A 38 10.88 4.89 13.28
CA MET A 38 11.17 5.80 12.17
C MET A 38 10.70 7.22 12.48
N GLU A 39 11.20 8.19 11.74
CA GLU A 39 10.71 9.57 11.74
C GLU A 39 10.06 9.88 10.39
N ILE A 40 8.83 10.39 10.45
CA ILE A 40 8.06 10.80 9.28
C ILE A 40 7.44 12.17 9.54
N LEU A 41 7.33 13.00 8.51
CA LEU A 41 6.57 14.25 8.54
C LEU A 41 5.22 14.01 7.87
N VAL A 42 4.12 14.22 8.58
CA VAL A 42 2.76 14.11 8.05
C VAL A 42 1.96 15.35 8.43
N SER A 43 1.30 15.98 7.47
CA SER A 43 0.53 17.23 7.66
C SER A 43 1.31 18.31 8.42
N GLY A 44 2.64 18.42 8.17
CA GLY A 44 3.52 19.36 8.82
C GLY A 44 3.97 18.98 10.24
N LYS A 45 3.52 17.84 10.77
CA LYS A 45 3.90 17.35 12.11
C LYS A 45 4.97 16.26 11.98
N ARG A 46 6.03 16.37 12.78
CA ARG A 46 7.05 15.33 12.89
C ARG A 46 6.58 14.25 13.86
N ILE A 47 6.57 13.02 13.40
CA ILE A 47 6.05 11.83 14.11
C ILE A 47 7.18 10.82 14.24
N SER A 48 7.31 10.20 15.43
CA SER A 48 8.18 9.05 15.68
C SER A 48 7.32 7.84 16.00
N CYS A 49 7.38 6.79 15.17
CA CYS A 49 6.54 5.58 15.31
C CYS A 49 7.22 4.35 14.70
N LYS A 50 6.70 3.16 15.01
CA LYS A 50 7.11 1.89 14.38
C LYS A 50 6.40 1.68 13.05
N GLY A 51 5.13 2.04 12.96
CA GLY A 51 4.33 1.94 11.75
C GLY A 51 3.25 2.99 11.66
N ILE A 52 2.89 3.39 10.44
CA ILE A 52 1.88 4.40 10.15
C ILE A 52 1.25 4.16 8.79
N LEU A 53 -0.06 4.26 8.72
CA LEU A 53 -0.82 4.34 7.47
C LEU A 53 -1.18 5.81 7.22
N VAL A 54 -0.74 6.37 6.10
CA VAL A 54 -1.02 7.75 5.66
C VAL A 54 -2.14 7.73 4.65
N ASN A 55 -3.11 8.63 4.83
CA ASN A 55 -4.28 8.73 3.95
C ASN A 55 -3.93 9.36 2.60
N GLN A 56 -4.86 9.20 1.65
CA GLN A 56 -4.79 9.78 0.31
C GLN A 56 -4.65 11.30 0.37
N ASN A 57 -3.88 11.88 -0.54
CA ASN A 57 -3.68 13.32 -0.68
C ASN A 57 -3.11 14.03 0.55
N ILE A 58 -2.66 13.29 1.57
CA ILE A 58 -2.03 13.87 2.76
C ILE A 58 -0.56 14.15 2.48
N SER A 59 -0.16 15.40 2.75
CA SER A 59 1.23 15.83 2.57
C SER A 59 2.14 15.13 3.57
N HIS A 60 3.16 14.45 3.06
CA HIS A 60 4.15 13.75 3.88
C HIS A 60 5.56 13.81 3.30
N ALA A 61 6.54 13.53 4.15
CA ALA A 61 7.95 13.36 3.78
C ALA A 61 8.58 12.30 4.65
N PHE A 62 9.46 11.49 4.07
CA PHE A 62 10.09 10.37 4.76
C PHE A 62 11.58 10.28 4.42
N ARG A 63 12.39 9.89 5.40
CA ARG A 63 13.81 9.58 5.22
C ARG A 63 14.18 8.31 5.95
N ALA A 64 14.65 7.33 5.22
CA ALA A 64 15.07 6.03 5.74
C ALA A 64 16.28 6.12 6.68
N LYS A 65 17.18 7.09 6.49
CA LYS A 65 18.42 7.25 7.27
C LYS A 65 19.26 5.95 7.34
N LYS A 66 19.28 5.19 6.23
CA LYS A 66 19.92 3.88 6.11
C LYS A 66 19.36 2.78 7.03
N LYS A 67 18.18 2.98 7.59
CA LYS A 67 17.44 1.95 8.32
C LYS A 67 16.48 1.24 7.36
N LEU A 68 16.28 -0.03 7.59
CA LEU A 68 15.40 -0.83 6.75
C LEU A 68 13.93 -0.55 7.06
N HIS A 69 13.16 -0.30 5.99
CA HIS A 69 11.75 0.01 6.05
C HIS A 69 10.98 -0.77 4.99
N LEU A 70 9.75 -1.07 5.32
CA LEU A 70 8.76 -1.52 4.35
C LEU A 70 7.80 -0.38 4.07
N SER A 71 7.58 -0.10 2.79
CA SER A 71 6.58 0.86 2.32
C SER A 71 5.60 0.16 1.39
N VAL A 72 4.30 0.30 1.65
CA VAL A 72 3.24 -0.26 0.80
C VAL A 72 2.40 0.87 0.26
N LEU A 73 2.44 1.06 -1.04
CA LEU A 73 1.53 1.94 -1.79
C LEU A 73 0.29 1.13 -2.18
N ILE A 74 -0.89 1.60 -1.79
CA ILE A 74 -2.15 0.87 -1.96
C ILE A 74 -3.04 1.63 -2.94
N GLU A 75 -3.50 0.93 -3.97
CA GLU A 75 -4.36 1.47 -5.01
C GLU A 75 -5.72 1.89 -4.44
N PRO A 76 -6.15 3.14 -4.57
CA PRO A 76 -7.39 3.65 -3.98
C PRO A 76 -8.66 2.93 -4.44
N ALA A 77 -8.65 2.41 -5.66
CA ALA A 77 -9.78 1.66 -6.21
C ALA A 77 -9.88 0.22 -5.70
N SER A 78 -8.88 -0.26 -4.94
CA SER A 78 -8.83 -1.64 -4.43
C SER A 78 -9.83 -1.90 -3.29
N GLY A 79 -10.21 -3.17 -3.10
CA GLY A 79 -11.00 -3.60 -1.95
C GLY A 79 -10.27 -3.39 -0.62
N LEU A 80 -8.94 -3.53 -0.62
CA LEU A 80 -8.09 -3.23 0.53
C LEU A 80 -8.20 -1.75 0.94
N ALA A 81 -8.07 -0.82 -0.04
CA ALA A 81 -8.20 0.61 0.23
C ALA A 81 -9.59 0.98 0.75
N GLU A 82 -10.65 0.36 0.25
CA GLU A 82 -12.02 0.59 0.72
C GLU A 82 -12.16 0.23 2.21
N GLN A 83 -11.62 -0.92 2.63
CA GLN A 83 -11.65 -1.35 4.03
C GLN A 83 -10.81 -0.42 4.93
N LEU A 84 -9.61 -0.05 4.48
CA LEU A 84 -8.74 0.86 5.21
C LEU A 84 -9.34 2.26 5.35
N ASN A 85 -9.99 2.78 4.31
CA ASN A 85 -10.68 4.07 4.36
C ASN A 85 -11.81 4.08 5.39
N LYS A 86 -12.56 2.98 5.56
CA LYS A 86 -13.56 2.85 6.63
C LYS A 86 -12.92 2.97 8.02
N LYS A 87 -11.71 2.44 8.21
CA LYS A 87 -10.96 2.54 9.48
C LYS A 87 -10.32 3.92 9.68
N MET A 88 -9.88 4.56 8.61
CA MET A 88 -9.28 5.90 8.64
C MET A 88 -10.27 6.97 9.11
N LYS A 89 -11.56 6.88 8.79
CA LYS A 89 -12.61 7.81 9.22
C LYS A 89 -12.19 9.29 9.09
N GLU A 90 -11.73 9.68 7.91
CA GLU A 90 -11.27 11.05 7.60
C GLU A 90 -10.01 11.51 8.34
N LYS A 91 -9.33 10.63 9.07
CA LYS A 91 -8.04 10.96 9.69
C LYS A 91 -6.95 11.06 8.63
N ASP A 92 -5.99 11.95 8.85
CA ASP A 92 -4.80 12.08 7.99
C ASP A 92 -3.94 10.82 8.02
N TYR A 93 -3.91 10.12 9.17
CA TYR A 93 -3.13 8.91 9.38
C TYR A 93 -3.66 8.06 10.53
N LEU A 94 -3.26 6.77 10.54
CA LEU A 94 -3.42 5.83 11.65
C LEU A 94 -2.07 5.27 12.04
N PHE A 95 -1.80 5.14 13.34
CA PHE A 95 -0.64 4.43 13.83
C PHE A 95 -0.87 2.91 13.77
N LEU A 96 0.20 2.18 13.48
CA LEU A 96 0.30 0.76 13.75
C LEU A 96 1.02 0.60 15.09
N GLU A 97 0.29 0.18 16.11
CA GLU A 97 0.75 0.15 17.50
C GLU A 97 0.37 -1.18 18.19
N GLY A 98 0.95 -1.42 19.36
CA GLY A 98 0.68 -2.61 20.17
C GLY A 98 1.74 -3.70 20.05
N LEU A 99 1.60 -4.76 20.84
CA LEU A 99 2.58 -5.86 20.92
C LEU A 99 2.75 -6.63 19.60
N GLU A 100 1.72 -6.65 18.77
CA GLU A 100 1.75 -7.38 17.50
C GLU A 100 2.63 -6.69 16.43
N ILE A 101 2.90 -5.37 16.58
CA ILE A 101 3.77 -4.66 15.63
C ILE A 101 5.20 -5.23 15.65
N ASP A 102 5.70 -5.68 16.81
CA ASP A 102 7.03 -6.29 16.93
C ASP A 102 7.07 -7.63 16.17
N GLY A 103 5.96 -8.38 16.19
CA GLY A 103 5.81 -9.60 15.40
C GLY A 103 5.86 -9.34 13.89
N LEU A 104 5.21 -8.26 13.43
CA LEU A 104 5.29 -7.82 12.04
C LEU A 104 6.69 -7.36 11.64
N GLN A 105 7.38 -6.63 12.52
CA GLN A 105 8.77 -6.22 12.28
C GLN A 105 9.70 -7.43 12.12
N ASN A 106 9.58 -8.43 13.00
CA ASN A 106 10.38 -9.65 12.93
C ASN A 106 10.10 -10.43 11.64
N GLN A 107 8.84 -10.58 11.26
CA GLN A 107 8.47 -11.30 10.05
C GLN A 107 8.88 -10.55 8.77
N ALA A 108 8.81 -9.23 8.77
CA ALA A 108 9.35 -8.44 7.66
C ALA A 108 10.88 -8.56 7.58
N ALA A 109 11.58 -8.73 8.72
CA ALA A 109 13.01 -9.02 8.75
C ALA A 109 13.34 -10.38 8.12
N GLU A 110 12.48 -11.41 8.31
CA GLU A 110 12.64 -12.72 7.65
C GLU A 110 12.65 -12.61 6.12
N MET A 111 11.92 -11.63 5.55
CA MET A 111 11.94 -11.36 4.11
C MET A 111 13.30 -10.88 3.60
N ILE A 112 14.20 -10.46 4.50
CA ILE A 112 15.58 -10.08 4.12
C ILE A 112 16.38 -11.32 3.77
N GLU A 113 16.22 -12.37 4.54
CA GLU A 113 16.96 -13.63 4.41
C GLU A 113 16.32 -14.56 3.35
N ASP A 114 15.00 -14.61 3.32
CA ASP A 114 14.22 -15.40 2.34
C ASP A 114 13.55 -14.48 1.31
N GLU A 115 14.11 -14.46 0.10
CA GLU A 115 13.61 -13.66 -1.03
C GLU A 115 12.37 -14.26 -1.72
N SER A 116 11.86 -15.38 -1.21
CA SER A 116 10.74 -16.08 -1.83
C SER A 116 9.44 -15.25 -1.77
N LEU A 117 8.63 -15.37 -2.81
CA LEU A 117 7.26 -14.82 -2.80
C LEU A 117 6.41 -15.42 -1.68
N SER A 118 6.71 -16.65 -1.25
CA SER A 118 6.02 -17.31 -0.14
C SER A 118 6.22 -16.54 1.18
N CYS A 119 7.44 -16.08 1.46
CA CYS A 119 7.72 -15.27 2.64
C CYS A 119 6.98 -13.93 2.59
N TYR A 120 7.00 -13.27 1.43
CA TYR A 120 6.24 -12.04 1.21
C TYR A 120 4.73 -12.22 1.43
N HIS A 121 4.13 -13.30 0.88
CA HIS A 121 2.70 -13.57 1.05
C HIS A 121 2.32 -13.81 2.52
N LYS A 122 3.11 -14.59 3.26
CA LYS A 122 2.90 -14.81 4.70
C LYS A 122 2.95 -13.49 5.49
N PHE A 123 3.90 -12.62 5.17
CA PHE A 123 3.98 -11.29 5.77
C PHE A 123 2.72 -10.47 5.49
N MET A 124 2.26 -10.43 4.23
CA MET A 124 1.08 -9.66 3.85
C MET A 124 -0.19 -10.19 4.50
N GLU A 125 -0.37 -11.51 4.59
CA GLU A 125 -1.49 -12.13 5.32
C GLU A 125 -1.52 -11.68 6.78
N ARG A 126 -0.36 -11.68 7.45
CA ARG A 126 -0.27 -11.24 8.83
C ARG A 126 -0.51 -9.74 9.00
N LEU A 127 -0.04 -8.93 8.06
CA LEU A 127 -0.33 -7.50 8.03
C LEU A 127 -1.84 -7.24 7.90
N TYR A 128 -2.54 -7.99 7.04
CA TYR A 128 -3.99 -7.89 6.90
C TYR A 128 -4.72 -8.30 8.18
N GLN A 129 -4.32 -9.41 8.80
CA GLN A 129 -4.87 -9.84 10.09
C GLN A 129 -4.68 -8.78 11.17
N TYR A 130 -3.47 -8.22 11.26
CA TYR A 130 -3.15 -7.13 12.19
C TYR A 130 -4.04 -5.90 11.97
N MET A 131 -4.25 -5.52 10.72
CA MET A 131 -5.10 -4.37 10.37
C MET A 131 -6.60 -4.73 10.39
N ASP A 132 -6.97 -5.97 10.69
CA ASP A 132 -8.35 -6.46 10.63
C ASP A 132 -9.01 -6.10 9.29
N VAL A 133 -8.36 -6.48 8.20
CA VAL A 133 -8.82 -6.37 6.82
C VAL A 133 -8.62 -7.71 6.12
N ASP A 134 -9.42 -7.99 5.12
CA ASP A 134 -9.27 -9.19 4.31
C ASP A 134 -8.63 -8.86 2.94
N ASN A 135 -8.12 -9.89 2.29
CA ASN A 135 -7.54 -9.80 0.95
C ASN A 135 -8.58 -10.11 -0.14
N SER A 136 -9.85 -9.88 0.13
CA SER A 136 -10.90 -10.12 -0.85
C SER A 136 -10.73 -9.19 -2.05
N PRO A 137 -10.69 -9.73 -3.28
CA PRO A 137 -10.68 -8.90 -4.47
C PRO A 137 -11.95 -8.04 -4.49
N LYS A 138 -11.81 -6.80 -4.94
CA LYS A 138 -12.96 -5.91 -5.10
C LYS A 138 -13.96 -6.56 -6.07
N GLN A 139 -15.20 -6.70 -5.64
CA GLN A 139 -16.27 -7.07 -6.55
C GLN A 139 -16.64 -5.84 -7.38
N TYR A 140 -16.20 -5.84 -8.62
CA TYR A 140 -16.63 -4.82 -9.58
C TYR A 140 -18.01 -5.12 -10.13
N ASP A 141 -18.79 -4.09 -10.40
CA ASP A 141 -20.00 -4.18 -11.24
C ASP A 141 -19.66 -4.91 -12.55
N GLU A 142 -20.59 -5.72 -13.06
CA GLU A 142 -20.36 -6.52 -14.27
C GLU A 142 -19.91 -5.67 -15.45
N ARG A 143 -20.43 -4.45 -15.61
CA ARG A 143 -20.03 -3.52 -16.67
C ARG A 143 -18.56 -3.10 -16.57
N ILE A 144 -18.07 -2.89 -15.34
CA ILE A 144 -16.64 -2.59 -15.08
C ILE A 144 -15.77 -3.79 -15.42
N ARG A 145 -16.20 -5.01 -15.07
CA ARG A 145 -15.48 -6.24 -15.45
C ARG A 145 -15.40 -6.39 -16.97
N GLN A 146 -16.52 -6.14 -17.68
CA GLN A 146 -16.54 -6.16 -19.14
C GLN A 146 -15.62 -5.09 -19.75
N LEU A 147 -15.56 -3.89 -19.13
CA LEU A 147 -14.63 -2.85 -19.54
C LEU A 147 -13.18 -3.32 -19.45
N PHE A 148 -12.77 -3.95 -18.36
CA PHE A 148 -11.42 -4.49 -18.22
C PHE A 148 -11.11 -5.55 -19.28
N LEU A 149 -12.03 -6.49 -19.52
CA LEU A 149 -11.86 -7.50 -20.56
C LEU A 149 -11.73 -6.88 -21.97
N LEU A 150 -12.49 -5.81 -22.26
CA LEU A 150 -12.38 -5.06 -23.51
C LEU A 150 -11.03 -4.34 -23.63
N LEU A 151 -10.55 -3.74 -22.55
CA LEU A 151 -9.25 -3.07 -22.52
C LEU A 151 -8.10 -4.04 -22.74
N ASP A 152 -8.11 -5.19 -22.06
CA ASP A 152 -7.10 -6.24 -22.21
C ASP A 152 -7.07 -6.85 -23.63
N SER A 153 -8.24 -6.97 -24.27
CA SER A 153 -8.36 -7.53 -25.61
C SER A 153 -8.19 -6.50 -26.75
N CYS A 154 -8.11 -5.22 -26.40
CA CYS A 154 -8.12 -4.15 -27.39
C CYS A 154 -6.72 -3.86 -27.95
N ASN A 155 -6.52 -4.22 -29.23
CA ASN A 155 -5.40 -3.77 -30.05
C ASN A 155 -5.74 -2.49 -30.84
N CYS A 156 -6.67 -1.67 -30.35
CA CYS A 156 -7.14 -0.50 -31.08
C CYS A 156 -6.39 0.77 -30.67
N ASP A 157 -6.19 1.66 -31.62
CA ASP A 157 -5.57 2.98 -31.37
C ASP A 157 -6.52 3.98 -30.66
N ASP A 158 -7.79 3.63 -30.51
CA ASP A 158 -8.81 4.48 -29.88
C ASP A 158 -9.16 3.98 -28.47
N HIS A 159 -8.52 4.58 -27.47
CA HIS A 159 -8.74 4.31 -26.05
C HIS A 159 -9.67 5.33 -25.37
N ARG A 160 -10.53 6.04 -26.14
CA ARG A 160 -11.48 6.97 -25.53
C ARG A 160 -12.53 6.21 -24.71
N ILE A 161 -12.78 6.68 -23.50
CA ILE A 161 -13.78 6.08 -22.58
C ILE A 161 -15.17 5.98 -23.24
N SER A 162 -15.56 6.98 -24.05
CA SER A 162 -16.83 6.96 -24.78
C SER A 162 -16.97 5.78 -25.74
N ALA A 163 -15.89 5.39 -26.43
CA ALA A 163 -15.91 4.25 -27.35
C ALA A 163 -16.07 2.91 -26.62
N PHE A 164 -15.58 2.79 -25.38
CA PHE A 164 -15.80 1.63 -24.54
C PHE A 164 -17.18 1.62 -23.91
N ALA A 165 -17.68 2.79 -23.47
CA ALA A 165 -19.00 2.91 -22.86
C ALA A 165 -20.13 2.45 -23.82
N GLU A 166 -20.02 2.75 -25.11
CA GLU A 166 -20.97 2.30 -26.13
C GLU A 166 -21.01 0.78 -26.32
N LYS A 167 -19.91 0.08 -26.01
CA LYS A 167 -19.81 -1.38 -26.15
C LYS A 167 -20.35 -2.15 -24.94
N ILE A 168 -20.50 -1.51 -23.80
CA ILE A 168 -20.94 -2.12 -22.53
C ILE A 168 -22.31 -1.61 -22.05
N ALA A 169 -22.94 -0.71 -22.81
CA ALA A 169 -24.30 -0.22 -22.56
C ALA A 169 -25.35 -1.24 -22.97
#